data_d39df985ba11ea1dc8a936382ea94518
#
_entry.id   d39df985ba11ea1dc8a936382ea94518
#
_cell.length_a   1.000
_cell.length_b   1.000
_cell.length_c   1.000
_cell.angle_alpha   90.00
_cell.angle_beta   90.00
_cell.angle_gamma   90.00
#
_symmetry.space_group_name_H-M   'P 1'
#
loop_
_entity.id
_entity.type
_entity.pdbx_description
1 polymer ?
#
loop_
_entity_poly.entity_id
_entity_poly.type
_entity_poly.pdbx_seq_one_letter_code
_entity_poly.pdbx_strand_id
1 'polypeptide(L)'
;MALALLLAAVLGLLLVKAVQLQLRDPGAPPCIGSWIPWFGAAFQFGKAPLEFIEQARSKYGPIFTIFALGKRFTFVTDDKGAEAFFTSKDLNFEQAVQQAVQNAVSVPAEAFYQNHGNLYTMMKGKMSPSNLPQFTDTLCKELHEYMGHLGTQGTGDLNDLVRHVMYPAVVNTLFGKGICPTSQSEIKEFQEHFQKYDEDFEYASQMPECFLRNWSKSKKWLLKLFEKVVLNAEKTNPSETTSKTLLHHLLDNLQGRHLAPSYGLLMLWASQANAVPIAFWTVAFILSHPSIYKRIMEDLASVFGKAGRDKIEVSGDDLKQLPFIKWCTLEAIRLRSPGAITKKVVNPIRIQNFSVPAGDMLMLSPYXLHRNPKYFPDPEMFKPDRWKEANLEKNAFLDCFVAFGGGKHQCPGRWFAIMEIQLFVVLFLYKYEFVLLDSVPKESPLHLVGTQQPMTPFRVQYKHRE
;
A
#
# COMPACT_ATOMS: atom_id res chain seq x y z
N MET A 1 -5.93 -34.54 37.68
CA MET A 1 -6.31 -33.43 38.56
C MET A 1 -5.29 -32.29 38.52
N ALA A 2 -3.98 -32.55 38.72
CA ALA A 2 -2.95 -31.51 38.70
C ALA A 2 -2.89 -30.72 37.38
N LEU A 3 -3.02 -31.41 36.25
CA LEU A 3 -3.00 -30.74 34.95
C LEU A 3 -4.24 -29.83 34.80
N ALA A 4 -5.41 -30.27 35.27
CA ALA A 4 -6.60 -29.42 35.20
C ALA A 4 -6.47 -28.18 36.05
N LEU A 5 -5.86 -28.30 37.25
CA LEU A 5 -5.61 -27.18 38.12
C LEU A 5 -4.61 -26.21 37.49
N LEU A 6 -3.56 -26.74 36.85
CA LEU A 6 -2.57 -25.92 36.19
C LEU A 6 -3.20 -25.14 35.04
N LEU A 7 -4.01 -25.82 34.22
CA LEU A 7 -4.73 -25.17 33.11
C LEU A 7 -5.66 -24.08 33.61
N ALA A 8 -6.39 -24.37 34.71
CA ALA A 8 -7.30 -23.38 35.30
C ALA A 8 -6.53 -22.17 35.82
N ALA A 9 -5.37 -22.39 36.43
CA ALA A 9 -4.52 -21.31 36.95
C ALA A 9 -4.00 -20.45 35.77
N VAL A 10 -3.51 -21.08 34.71
CA VAL A 10 -3.02 -20.37 33.51
C VAL A 10 -4.13 -19.55 32.89
N LEU A 11 -5.31 -20.16 32.71
CA LEU A 11 -6.47 -19.45 32.14
C LEU A 11 -6.89 -18.28 33.03
N GLY A 12 -6.88 -18.48 34.35
CA GLY A 12 -7.19 -17.42 35.30
C GLY A 12 -6.23 -16.24 35.20
N LEU A 13 -4.92 -16.54 35.11
CA LEU A 13 -3.91 -15.49 34.96
C LEU A 13 -4.07 -14.75 33.63
N LEU A 14 -4.35 -15.49 32.55
CA LEU A 14 -4.56 -14.86 31.25
C LEU A 14 -5.80 -13.98 31.28
N LEU A 15 -6.86 -14.41 31.96
CA LEU A 15 -8.09 -13.63 32.08
C LEU A 15 -7.83 -12.35 32.86
N VAL A 16 -7.13 -12.44 33.99
CA VAL A 16 -6.77 -11.27 34.80
C VAL A 16 -5.95 -10.28 33.96
N LYS A 17 -4.96 -10.80 33.25
CA LYS A 17 -4.13 -9.95 32.40
C LYS A 17 -4.95 -9.27 31.28
N ALA A 18 -5.84 -10.02 30.66
CA ALA A 18 -6.70 -9.47 29.59
C ALA A 18 -7.60 -8.38 30.14
N VAL A 19 -8.19 -8.59 31.32
CA VAL A 19 -9.04 -7.59 31.97
C VAL A 19 -8.25 -6.34 32.30
N GLN A 20 -7.03 -6.51 32.85
CA GLN A 20 -6.17 -5.37 33.17
C GLN A 20 -5.82 -4.56 31.91
N LEU A 21 -5.57 -5.23 30.79
CA LEU A 21 -5.26 -4.55 29.54
C LEU A 21 -6.45 -3.76 29.01
N GLN A 22 -7.67 -4.23 29.28
CA GLN A 22 -8.87 -3.55 28.80
C GLN A 22 -9.35 -2.43 29.73
N LEU A 23 -8.91 -2.43 30.99
CA LEU A 23 -9.32 -1.38 31.94
C LEU A 23 -8.74 -0.03 31.51
N ARG A 24 -9.59 0.98 31.57
CA ARG A 24 -9.21 2.35 31.23
C ARG A 24 -8.58 3.02 32.44
N ASP A 25 -7.36 3.53 32.26
CA ASP A 25 -6.75 4.42 33.27
C ASP A 25 -7.43 5.78 33.21
N PRO A 26 -7.59 6.46 34.36
CA PRO A 26 -8.08 7.85 34.33
C PRO A 26 -7.16 8.69 33.43
N GLY A 27 -7.72 9.40 32.50
CA GLY A 27 -6.95 10.20 31.55
C GLY A 27 -6.53 9.49 30.29
N ALA A 28 -6.71 8.17 30.21
CA ALA A 28 -6.45 7.43 28.97
C ALA A 28 -7.64 7.57 28.01
N PRO A 29 -7.41 7.33 26.70
CA PRO A 29 -8.53 7.35 25.75
C PRO A 29 -9.56 6.28 26.06
N PRO A 30 -10.84 6.49 25.69
CA PRO A 30 -11.85 5.44 25.84
C PRO A 30 -11.41 4.15 25.17
N CYS A 31 -11.63 3.03 25.84
CA CYS A 31 -11.17 1.72 25.35
C CYS A 31 -12.38 0.85 24.99
N ILE A 32 -12.37 0.31 23.77
CA ILE A 32 -13.42 -0.56 23.25
C ILE A 32 -12.89 -1.98 23.26
N GLY A 33 -13.56 -2.86 23.99
CA GLY A 33 -13.20 -4.28 24.04
C GLY A 33 -14.46 -5.10 23.97
N SER A 34 -14.37 -6.35 24.42
CA SER A 34 -15.54 -7.19 24.58
C SER A 34 -15.30 -8.11 25.79
N TRP A 35 -16.30 -8.90 26.13
CA TRP A 35 -16.20 -9.80 27.26
C TRP A 35 -15.28 -11.00 26.98
N ILE A 36 -14.90 -11.22 25.71
CA ILE A 36 -14.04 -12.35 25.32
C ILE A 36 -12.59 -11.97 25.59
N PRO A 37 -11.92 -12.64 26.55
CA PRO A 37 -10.52 -12.31 26.86
C PRO A 37 -9.63 -12.52 25.66
N TRP A 38 -8.58 -11.73 25.54
CA TRP A 38 -7.59 -11.73 24.48
C TRP A 38 -8.15 -11.26 23.13
N PHE A 39 -9.29 -11.83 22.68
CA PHE A 39 -9.87 -11.42 21.40
C PHE A 39 -10.38 -9.98 21.43
N GLY A 40 -10.98 -9.57 22.57
CA GLY A 40 -11.54 -8.22 22.67
C GLY A 40 -12.53 -7.94 21.56
N ALA A 41 -12.34 -6.84 20.87
CA ALA A 41 -13.20 -6.43 19.76
C ALA A 41 -12.74 -6.96 18.40
N ALA A 42 -11.82 -7.94 18.38
CA ALA A 42 -11.20 -8.40 17.11
C ALA A 42 -12.22 -8.84 16.08
N PHE A 43 -13.26 -9.55 16.48
CA PHE A 43 -14.25 -10.07 15.51
C PHE A 43 -15.04 -8.95 14.87
N GLN A 44 -15.53 -8.00 15.67
CA GLN A 44 -16.30 -6.87 15.16
C GLN A 44 -15.43 -5.97 14.29
N PHE A 45 -14.22 -5.68 14.79
CA PHE A 45 -13.28 -4.82 14.08
C PHE A 45 -12.86 -5.45 12.75
N GLY A 46 -12.56 -6.75 12.75
CA GLY A 46 -12.05 -7.44 11.56
C GLY A 46 -13.03 -7.52 10.41
N LYS A 47 -14.34 -7.47 10.68
CA LYS A 47 -15.36 -7.55 9.62
C LYS A 47 -15.33 -6.33 8.70
N ALA A 48 -15.17 -5.15 9.26
CA ALA A 48 -15.17 -3.89 8.49
C ALA A 48 -14.41 -2.84 9.30
N PRO A 49 -13.08 -2.86 9.24
CA PRO A 49 -12.28 -2.00 10.11
C PRO A 49 -12.58 -0.51 9.99
N LEU A 50 -12.72 0.00 8.78
CA LEU A 50 -12.95 1.43 8.58
C LEU A 50 -14.31 1.86 9.12
N GLU A 51 -15.32 1.03 8.91
CA GLU A 51 -16.67 1.30 9.44
C GLU A 51 -16.66 1.29 10.96
N PHE A 52 -15.97 0.33 11.56
CA PHE A 52 -15.82 0.23 13.01
C PHE A 52 -15.16 1.49 13.58
N ILE A 53 -14.08 1.94 12.93
CA ILE A 53 -13.37 3.16 13.36
C ILE A 53 -14.28 4.37 13.25
N GLU A 54 -15.07 4.48 12.18
CA GLU A 54 -15.99 5.61 12.01
C GLU A 54 -17.07 5.63 13.10
N GLN A 55 -17.61 4.47 13.42
CA GLN A 55 -18.60 4.35 14.51
C GLN A 55 -17.98 4.71 15.86
N ALA A 56 -16.76 4.24 16.10
CA ALA A 56 -16.05 4.55 17.34
C ALA A 56 -15.75 6.05 17.44
N ARG A 57 -15.32 6.63 16.33
CA ARG A 57 -15.02 8.07 16.25
C ARG A 57 -16.26 8.90 16.54
N SER A 58 -17.40 8.52 15.98
CA SER A 58 -18.67 9.23 16.21
C SER A 58 -19.11 9.13 17.67
N LYS A 59 -18.86 7.99 18.30
CA LYS A 59 -19.32 7.76 19.68
C LYS A 59 -18.37 8.30 20.73
N TYR A 60 -17.05 8.16 20.51
CA TYR A 60 -16.06 8.45 21.55
C TYR A 60 -15.18 9.65 21.25
N GLY A 61 -15.28 10.21 20.05
CA GLY A 61 -14.43 11.34 19.65
C GLY A 61 -13.23 10.87 18.83
N PRO A 62 -12.32 11.80 18.50
CA PRO A 62 -11.27 11.51 17.53
C PRO A 62 -10.13 10.60 18.01
N ILE A 63 -10.03 10.35 19.32
CA ILE A 63 -8.99 9.51 19.89
C ILE A 63 -9.64 8.45 20.78
N PHE A 64 -9.38 7.17 20.49
CA PHE A 64 -9.95 6.03 21.22
C PHE A 64 -9.04 4.83 21.06
N THR A 65 -9.19 3.86 21.95
CA THR A 65 -8.40 2.62 21.95
C THR A 65 -9.33 1.44 21.63
N ILE A 66 -8.86 0.55 20.76
CA ILE A 66 -9.52 -0.71 20.49
C ILE A 66 -8.62 -1.82 21.06
N PHE A 67 -9.20 -2.67 21.92
CA PHE A 67 -8.49 -3.85 22.43
C PHE A 67 -8.85 -5.04 21.55
N ALA A 68 -7.85 -5.66 20.94
CA ALA A 68 -8.04 -6.77 20.01
C ALA A 68 -6.79 -7.63 19.99
N LEU A 69 -6.97 -8.96 20.04
CA LEU A 69 -5.88 -9.93 19.95
C LEU A 69 -4.75 -9.66 20.96
N GLY A 70 -5.14 -9.30 22.16
CA GLY A 70 -4.20 -9.07 23.25
C GLY A 70 -3.44 -7.76 23.18
N LYS A 71 -3.81 -6.87 22.26
CA LYS A 71 -3.09 -5.61 22.04
C LYS A 71 -4.05 -4.43 22.15
N ARG A 72 -3.49 -3.29 22.50
CA ARG A 72 -4.24 -2.03 22.54
C ARG A 72 -3.81 -1.20 21.32
N PHE A 73 -4.78 -0.92 20.44
CA PHE A 73 -4.58 -0.07 19.27
C PHE A 73 -5.27 1.26 19.55
N THR A 74 -4.49 2.31 19.74
CA THR A 74 -5.03 3.65 20.03
C THR A 74 -5.01 4.44 18.72
N PHE A 75 -6.20 4.83 18.27
CA PHE A 75 -6.39 5.51 16.99
C PHE A 75 -6.41 7.01 17.17
N VAL A 76 -5.68 7.70 16.30
CA VAL A 76 -5.71 9.16 16.15
C VAL A 76 -6.34 9.42 14.78
N THR A 77 -7.49 10.12 14.79
CA THR A 77 -8.27 10.31 13.56
C THR A 77 -8.45 11.79 13.18
N ASP A 78 -7.69 12.69 13.80
CA ASP A 78 -7.77 14.11 13.46
C ASP A 78 -6.38 14.72 13.29
N ASP A 79 -6.36 15.93 12.74
CA ASP A 79 -5.12 16.65 12.44
C ASP A 79 -4.37 17.11 13.68
N LYS A 80 -5.07 17.33 14.79
CA LYS A 80 -4.44 17.81 16.02
C LYS A 80 -3.51 16.76 16.63
N GLY A 81 -3.85 15.48 16.46
CA GLY A 81 -3.00 14.40 16.96
C GLY A 81 -1.89 14.01 16.00
N ALA A 82 -2.01 14.37 14.73
CA ALA A 82 -1.04 13.94 13.70
C ALA A 82 0.34 14.52 13.95
N GLU A 83 0.44 15.77 14.39
CA GLU A 83 1.74 16.38 14.65
C GLU A 83 2.50 15.61 15.71
N ALA A 84 1.85 15.30 16.83
CA ALA A 84 2.48 14.50 17.88
C ALA A 84 2.93 13.14 17.36
N PHE A 85 2.10 12.52 16.53
CA PHE A 85 2.41 11.22 15.94
C PHE A 85 3.72 11.26 15.13
N PHE A 86 3.93 12.32 14.35
CA PHE A 86 5.12 12.39 13.49
C PHE A 86 6.35 12.94 14.18
N THR A 87 6.22 13.70 15.26
CA THR A 87 7.36 14.38 15.86
C THR A 87 7.82 13.79 17.20
N SER A 88 6.98 13.00 17.88
CA SER A 88 7.33 12.50 19.20
C SER A 88 8.49 11.52 19.16
N LYS A 89 9.44 11.67 20.10
CA LYS A 89 10.56 10.74 20.30
C LYS A 89 10.14 9.50 21.08
N ASP A 90 8.95 9.51 21.67
CA ASP A 90 8.45 8.41 22.49
C ASP A 90 7.70 7.37 21.68
N LEU A 91 7.67 7.53 20.36
CA LEU A 91 7.04 6.61 19.42
C LEU A 91 8.11 5.95 18.55
N ASN A 92 7.97 4.64 18.32
CA ASN A 92 8.94 3.89 17.53
C ASN A 92 8.25 3.12 16.42
N PHE A 93 8.57 3.48 15.17
CA PHE A 93 8.00 2.84 13.98
C PHE A 93 8.52 1.42 13.82
N GLU A 94 9.82 1.21 13.97
CA GLU A 94 10.42 -0.10 13.73
C GLU A 94 9.87 -1.16 14.69
N GLN A 95 9.67 -0.80 15.96
CA GLN A 95 9.09 -1.73 16.92
C GLN A 95 7.64 -2.09 16.58
N ALA A 96 6.91 -1.15 15.94
CA ALA A 96 5.53 -1.42 15.55
C ALA A 96 5.44 -2.40 14.39
N VAL A 97 6.35 -2.28 13.41
CA VAL A 97 6.24 -3.07 12.17
C VAL A 97 7.04 -4.37 12.20
N GLN A 98 7.92 -4.55 13.19
CA GLN A 98 8.79 -5.73 13.25
C GLN A 98 8.00 -7.03 13.26
N GLN A 99 6.99 -7.13 14.12
CA GLN A 99 6.20 -8.36 14.20
C GLN A 99 5.42 -8.62 12.91
N ALA A 100 4.92 -7.56 12.30
CA ALA A 100 4.20 -7.69 11.02
C ALA A 100 5.12 -8.23 9.92
N VAL A 101 6.35 -7.74 9.85
CA VAL A 101 7.32 -8.22 8.86
C VAL A 101 7.69 -9.68 9.15
N GLN A 102 7.89 -10.03 10.42
CA GLN A 102 8.17 -11.42 10.79
C GLN A 102 7.03 -12.34 10.37
N ASN A 103 5.80 -11.93 10.63
CA ASN A 103 4.64 -12.73 10.24
C ASN A 103 4.50 -12.83 8.72
N ALA A 104 4.73 -11.72 8.01
CA ALA A 104 4.48 -11.68 6.57
C ALA A 104 5.52 -12.40 5.74
N VAL A 105 6.81 -12.28 6.10
CA VAL A 105 7.89 -12.82 5.26
C VAL A 105 8.93 -13.62 6.04
N SER A 106 8.68 -13.91 7.30
CA SER A 106 9.55 -14.77 8.13
C SER A 106 10.94 -14.20 8.36
N VAL A 107 11.03 -12.90 8.60
CA VAL A 107 12.28 -12.26 9.01
C VAL A 107 12.28 -12.14 10.54
N PRO A 108 13.24 -12.80 11.25
CA PRO A 108 13.28 -12.71 12.71
C PRO A 108 13.59 -11.29 13.17
N ALA A 109 13.22 -10.99 14.41
CA ALA A 109 13.38 -9.64 14.97
C ALA A 109 14.81 -9.12 14.88
N GLU A 110 15.78 -9.95 15.28
CA GLU A 110 17.19 -9.54 15.24
C GLU A 110 17.62 -9.13 13.83
N ALA A 111 17.28 -9.96 12.84
CA ALA A 111 17.63 -9.68 11.45
C ALA A 111 16.91 -8.43 10.95
N PHE A 112 15.66 -8.23 11.34
CA PHE A 112 14.92 -7.03 10.96
C PHE A 112 15.63 -5.77 11.44
N TYR A 113 15.99 -5.73 12.74
CA TYR A 113 16.65 -4.53 13.28
C TYR A 113 18.03 -4.32 12.67
N GLN A 114 18.72 -5.40 12.32
CA GLN A 114 20.03 -5.30 11.69
C GLN A 114 19.96 -4.70 10.29
N ASN A 115 18.90 -4.99 9.54
CA ASN A 115 18.82 -4.63 8.13
C ASN A 115 17.96 -3.42 7.81
N HIS A 116 16.93 -3.12 8.64
CA HIS A 116 15.90 -2.16 8.25
C HIS A 116 16.44 -0.78 7.90
N GLY A 117 17.29 -0.23 8.75
CA GLY A 117 17.81 1.13 8.53
C GLY A 117 18.62 1.26 7.25
N ASN A 118 19.49 0.28 7.02
CA ASN A 118 20.37 0.29 5.84
C ASN A 118 19.55 0.11 4.56
N LEU A 119 18.59 -0.81 4.58
CA LEU A 119 17.75 -1.03 3.39
C LEU A 119 16.86 0.18 3.11
N TYR A 120 16.33 0.81 4.15
CA TYR A 120 15.54 2.03 3.97
C TYR A 120 16.37 3.14 3.32
N THR A 121 17.58 3.36 3.82
CA THR A 121 18.48 4.39 3.28
C THR A 121 18.81 4.11 1.81
N MET A 122 19.10 2.84 1.49
CA MET A 122 19.37 2.43 0.11
C MET A 122 18.16 2.70 -0.79
N MET A 123 16.98 2.30 -0.37
CA MET A 123 15.75 2.52 -1.16
C MET A 123 15.49 4.00 -1.38
N LYS A 124 15.63 4.81 -0.33
CA LYS A 124 15.40 6.24 -0.41
C LYS A 124 16.33 6.88 -1.45
N GLY A 125 17.59 6.47 -1.47
CA GLY A 125 18.56 6.98 -2.43
C GLY A 125 18.28 6.52 -3.85
N LYS A 126 18.06 5.23 -4.03
CA LYS A 126 17.90 4.65 -5.38
C LYS A 126 16.58 5.05 -6.04
N MET A 127 15.55 5.35 -5.25
CA MET A 127 14.24 5.74 -5.77
C MET A 127 13.97 7.24 -5.64
N SER A 128 15.00 8.02 -5.42
CA SER A 128 14.87 9.49 -5.36
C SER A 128 14.47 10.07 -6.72
N PRO A 129 13.90 11.28 -6.75
CA PRO A 129 13.50 11.91 -8.02
C PRO A 129 14.61 11.98 -9.06
N SER A 130 15.85 12.19 -8.65
CA SER A 130 16.97 12.27 -9.60
C SER A 130 17.24 10.96 -10.32
N ASN A 131 16.82 9.84 -9.77
CA ASN A 131 17.01 8.51 -10.37
C ASN A 131 15.80 8.01 -11.16
N LEU A 132 14.68 8.73 -11.14
CA LEU A 132 13.47 8.29 -11.82
C LEU A 132 13.60 8.16 -13.34
N PRO A 133 14.37 9.02 -14.05
CA PRO A 133 14.41 8.91 -15.51
C PRO A 133 14.79 7.54 -16.03
N GLN A 134 15.72 6.84 -15.40
CA GLN A 134 16.11 5.50 -15.86
C GLN A 134 14.95 4.50 -15.68
N PHE A 135 14.21 4.63 -14.59
CA PHE A 135 13.03 3.77 -14.37
C PHE A 135 11.93 4.09 -15.38
N THR A 136 11.71 5.38 -15.66
CA THR A 136 10.66 5.82 -16.59
C THR A 136 10.89 5.21 -17.98
N ASP A 137 12.13 5.28 -18.47
CA ASP A 137 12.45 4.73 -19.81
C ASP A 137 12.15 3.23 -19.90
N THR A 138 12.62 2.48 -18.92
CA THR A 138 12.43 1.03 -18.90
C THR A 138 10.94 0.71 -18.75
N LEU A 139 10.27 1.37 -17.82
CA LEU A 139 8.87 1.09 -17.55
C LEU A 139 8.00 1.42 -18.77
N CYS A 140 8.29 2.51 -19.48
CA CYS A 140 7.54 2.87 -20.68
C CYS A 140 7.60 1.73 -21.72
N LYS A 141 8.78 1.18 -21.96
CA LYS A 141 8.95 0.08 -22.88
C LYS A 141 8.18 -1.17 -22.42
N GLU A 142 8.28 -1.48 -21.14
CA GLU A 142 7.61 -2.66 -20.59
C GLU A 142 6.08 -2.51 -20.64
N LEU A 143 5.56 -1.32 -20.32
CA LEU A 143 4.13 -1.07 -20.40
C LEU A 143 3.62 -1.26 -21.83
N HIS A 144 4.35 -0.75 -22.82
CA HIS A 144 3.96 -0.95 -24.22
C HIS A 144 3.90 -2.44 -24.59
N GLU A 145 4.91 -3.19 -24.15
CA GLU A 145 4.95 -4.63 -24.45
C GLU A 145 3.73 -5.35 -23.88
N TYR A 146 3.41 -5.09 -22.62
CA TYR A 146 2.30 -5.82 -21.97
C TYR A 146 0.92 -5.27 -22.36
N MET A 147 0.83 -4.02 -22.76
CA MET A 147 -0.41 -3.53 -23.39
C MET A 147 -0.64 -4.21 -24.72
N GLY A 148 0.44 -4.51 -25.45
CA GLY A 148 0.34 -5.28 -26.69
C GLY A 148 -0.33 -6.64 -26.53
N HIS A 149 -0.15 -7.25 -25.36
CA HIS A 149 -0.75 -8.56 -25.06
C HIS A 149 -2.26 -8.46 -24.85
N LEU A 150 -2.81 -7.28 -24.61
CA LEU A 150 -4.26 -7.10 -24.51
C LEU A 150 -4.95 -7.15 -25.88
N GLY A 151 -4.18 -7.03 -26.96
CA GLY A 151 -4.71 -7.05 -28.32
C GLY A 151 -5.29 -5.72 -28.73
N THR A 152 -6.00 -5.74 -29.86
CA THR A 152 -6.56 -4.54 -30.48
C THR A 152 -7.93 -4.17 -29.91
N GLN A 153 -8.65 -5.13 -29.36
CA GLN A 153 -9.96 -4.90 -28.76
C GLN A 153 -10.30 -6.05 -27.83
N GLY A 154 -11.20 -5.79 -26.92
CA GLY A 154 -11.66 -6.81 -25.99
C GLY A 154 -12.67 -6.29 -25.00
N THR A 155 -13.09 -7.19 -24.12
CA THR A 155 -13.99 -6.89 -22.99
C THR A 155 -13.42 -7.57 -21.76
N GLY A 156 -13.40 -6.87 -20.63
CA GLY A 156 -12.91 -7.46 -19.40
C GLY A 156 -13.10 -6.56 -18.20
N ASP A 157 -12.77 -7.09 -17.04
CA ASP A 157 -12.76 -6.32 -15.81
C ASP A 157 -11.54 -5.40 -15.83
N LEU A 158 -11.77 -4.10 -15.66
CA LEU A 158 -10.70 -3.12 -15.71
C LEU A 158 -9.58 -3.45 -14.71
N ASN A 159 -9.93 -3.94 -13.51
CA ASN A 159 -8.91 -4.28 -12.51
C ASN A 159 -7.98 -5.38 -13.01
N ASP A 160 -8.53 -6.39 -13.70
CA ASP A 160 -7.71 -7.46 -14.29
C ASP A 160 -6.84 -6.93 -15.42
N LEU A 161 -7.38 -6.03 -16.25
CA LEU A 161 -6.60 -5.44 -17.35
C LEU A 161 -5.41 -4.66 -16.80
N VAL A 162 -5.63 -3.87 -15.75
CA VAL A 162 -4.57 -3.10 -15.11
C VAL A 162 -3.49 -4.05 -14.56
N ARG A 163 -3.90 -5.10 -13.87
CA ARG A 163 -2.95 -6.07 -13.30
C ARG A 163 -2.13 -6.76 -14.41
N HIS A 164 -2.76 -7.16 -15.50
CA HIS A 164 -2.07 -7.85 -16.59
C HIS A 164 -0.97 -7.00 -17.21
N VAL A 165 -1.15 -5.69 -17.22
CA VAL A 165 -0.17 -4.78 -17.79
C VAL A 165 0.86 -4.36 -16.75
N MET A 166 0.41 -3.91 -15.59
CA MET A 166 1.31 -3.28 -14.61
C MET A 166 2.20 -4.28 -13.88
N TYR A 167 1.65 -5.43 -13.47
CA TYR A 167 2.48 -6.37 -12.70
C TYR A 167 3.76 -6.73 -13.47
N PRO A 168 3.69 -7.28 -14.68
CA PRO A 168 4.93 -7.67 -15.33
C PRO A 168 5.81 -6.48 -15.69
N ALA A 169 5.23 -5.36 -16.08
CA ALA A 169 6.01 -4.19 -16.44
C ALA A 169 6.81 -3.66 -15.25
N VAL A 170 6.18 -3.54 -14.09
CA VAL A 170 6.84 -3.03 -12.89
C VAL A 170 7.89 -4.03 -12.38
N VAL A 171 7.57 -5.31 -12.39
CA VAL A 171 8.49 -6.34 -11.92
C VAL A 171 9.74 -6.38 -12.81
N ASN A 172 9.57 -6.33 -14.13
CA ASN A 172 10.71 -6.32 -15.03
C ASN A 172 11.57 -5.06 -14.84
N THR A 173 10.93 -3.94 -14.51
CA THR A 173 11.66 -2.68 -14.30
C THR A 173 12.48 -2.72 -12.99
N LEU A 174 11.90 -3.22 -11.91
CA LEU A 174 12.54 -3.18 -10.60
C LEU A 174 13.43 -4.37 -10.30
N PHE A 175 13.10 -5.55 -10.85
CA PHE A 175 13.81 -6.78 -10.55
C PHE A 175 14.73 -7.23 -11.69
N GLY A 176 14.43 -6.81 -12.91
CA GLY A 176 15.17 -7.24 -14.09
C GLY A 176 14.34 -8.20 -14.94
N LYS A 177 14.42 -8.02 -16.25
CA LYS A 177 13.66 -8.85 -17.19
C LYS A 177 14.17 -10.30 -17.11
N GLY A 178 13.24 -11.24 -17.04
CA GLY A 178 13.57 -12.66 -16.95
C GLY A 178 13.88 -13.16 -15.55
N ILE A 179 13.83 -12.31 -14.55
CA ILE A 179 14.15 -12.69 -13.16
C ILE A 179 12.91 -13.26 -12.46
N CYS A 180 11.78 -12.56 -12.55
CA CYS A 180 10.51 -13.02 -11.97
C CYS A 180 9.63 -13.59 -13.07
N PRO A 181 8.60 -14.42 -12.72
CA PRO A 181 7.73 -15.00 -13.75
C PRO A 181 6.84 -13.94 -14.37
N THR A 182 7.09 -13.63 -15.63
CA THR A 182 6.31 -12.66 -16.40
C THR A 182 5.83 -13.20 -17.74
N SER A 183 6.18 -14.45 -18.09
CA SER A 183 5.63 -15.07 -19.29
C SER A 183 4.19 -15.49 -19.06
N GLN A 184 3.41 -15.56 -20.14
CA GLN A 184 2.00 -15.93 -20.03
C GLN A 184 1.78 -17.30 -19.38
N SER A 185 2.71 -18.23 -19.62
CA SER A 185 2.57 -19.57 -19.04
C SER A 185 2.84 -19.62 -17.54
N GLU A 186 3.65 -18.69 -17.03
CA GLU A 186 4.05 -18.68 -15.62
C GLU A 186 3.18 -17.78 -14.77
N ILE A 187 2.63 -16.73 -15.36
CA ILE A 187 2.05 -15.63 -14.61
C ILE A 187 0.75 -16.02 -13.89
N LYS A 188 -0.01 -16.97 -14.46
CA LYS A 188 -1.31 -17.36 -13.89
C LYS A 188 -1.15 -17.92 -12.48
N GLU A 189 -0.26 -18.90 -12.32
CA GLU A 189 -0.05 -19.53 -11.01
C GLU A 189 0.52 -18.52 -10.03
N PHE A 190 1.45 -17.68 -10.49
CA PHE A 190 1.98 -16.63 -9.65
C PHE A 190 0.88 -15.70 -9.15
N GLN A 191 0.02 -15.23 -10.06
CA GLN A 191 -1.03 -14.27 -9.68
C GLN A 191 -2.03 -14.87 -8.69
N GLU A 192 -2.37 -16.14 -8.87
CA GLU A 192 -3.27 -16.82 -7.93
C GLU A 192 -2.70 -16.80 -6.50
N HIS A 193 -1.42 -17.14 -6.37
CA HIS A 193 -0.77 -17.15 -5.06
C HIS A 193 -0.56 -15.74 -4.53
N PHE A 194 -0.15 -14.80 -5.38
CA PHE A 194 0.09 -13.43 -4.93
C PHE A 194 -1.20 -12.75 -4.50
N GLN A 195 -2.29 -12.95 -5.24
CA GLN A 195 -3.58 -12.37 -4.87
C GLN A 195 -4.04 -12.90 -3.51
N LYS A 196 -3.90 -14.20 -3.28
CA LYS A 196 -4.27 -14.79 -1.99
C LYS A 196 -3.41 -14.24 -0.86
N TYR A 197 -2.13 -14.10 -1.11
CA TYR A 197 -1.18 -13.54 -0.15
C TYR A 197 -1.55 -12.09 0.20
N ASP A 198 -1.83 -11.28 -0.82
CA ASP A 198 -2.17 -9.87 -0.63
C ASP A 198 -3.54 -9.68 0.03
N GLU A 199 -4.52 -10.49 -0.36
CA GLU A 199 -5.88 -10.40 0.13
C GLU A 199 -5.97 -10.49 1.66
N ASP A 200 -5.23 -11.41 2.26
CA ASP A 200 -5.25 -11.62 3.70
C ASP A 200 -4.02 -11.06 4.41
N PHE A 201 -3.22 -10.26 3.72
CA PHE A 201 -1.96 -9.76 4.27
C PHE A 201 -2.15 -9.02 5.59
N GLU A 202 -3.17 -8.17 5.69
CA GLU A 202 -3.38 -7.39 6.91
C GLU A 202 -3.74 -8.28 8.10
N TYR A 203 -4.58 -9.30 7.88
CA TYR A 203 -4.87 -10.28 8.93
C TYR A 203 -3.60 -11.05 9.32
N ALA A 204 -2.87 -11.49 8.32
CA ALA A 204 -1.67 -12.31 8.53
C ALA A 204 -0.59 -11.55 9.29
N SER A 205 -0.51 -10.25 9.11
CA SER A 205 0.48 -9.43 9.82
C SER A 205 0.19 -9.34 11.32
N GLN A 206 -1.04 -9.65 11.75
CA GLN A 206 -1.45 -9.43 13.15
C GLN A 206 -1.85 -10.70 13.90
N MET A 207 -1.98 -11.84 13.21
CA MET A 207 -2.45 -13.05 13.90
C MET A 207 -1.57 -14.25 13.54
N PRO A 208 -1.63 -15.32 14.39
CA PRO A 208 -0.82 -16.51 14.12
C PRO A 208 -1.17 -17.15 12.78
N GLU A 209 -0.14 -17.55 12.06
CA GLU A 209 -0.25 -18.12 10.72
C GLU A 209 -1.14 -19.37 10.67
N CYS A 210 -1.21 -20.11 11.77
CA CYS A 210 -2.01 -21.34 11.82
C CYS A 210 -3.50 -21.09 11.62
N PHE A 211 -3.97 -19.88 11.81
CA PHE A 211 -5.38 -19.53 11.56
C PHE A 211 -5.64 -19.19 10.10
N LEU A 212 -4.60 -19.10 9.28
CA LEU A 212 -4.71 -18.64 7.88
C LEU A 212 -4.01 -19.66 6.97
N ARG A 213 -4.57 -20.85 6.88
CA ARG A 213 -3.94 -21.97 6.17
C ARG A 213 -3.70 -21.69 4.69
N ASN A 214 -4.70 -21.14 4.01
CA ASN A 214 -4.55 -20.85 2.57
C ASN A 214 -3.52 -19.75 2.32
N TRP A 215 -3.53 -18.73 3.16
CA TRP A 215 -2.52 -17.69 3.09
C TRP A 215 -1.12 -18.25 3.34
N SER A 216 -0.98 -19.09 4.36
CA SER A 216 0.28 -19.73 4.70
C SER A 216 0.84 -20.53 3.52
N LYS A 217 -0.05 -21.25 2.84
CA LYS A 217 0.31 -22.04 1.66
C LYS A 217 0.86 -21.15 0.54
N SER A 218 0.19 -20.02 0.28
CA SER A 218 0.66 -19.08 -0.73
C SER A 218 1.96 -18.41 -0.33
N LYS A 219 2.12 -18.06 0.95
CA LYS A 219 3.36 -17.51 1.46
C LYS A 219 4.53 -18.47 1.22
N LYS A 220 4.35 -19.74 1.54
CA LYS A 220 5.39 -20.76 1.35
C LYS A 220 5.74 -20.91 -0.12
N TRP A 221 4.73 -20.94 -0.98
CA TRP A 221 4.93 -21.03 -2.43
C TRP A 221 5.73 -19.83 -2.94
N LEU A 222 5.37 -18.63 -2.49
CA LEU A 222 6.06 -17.40 -2.90
C LEU A 222 7.51 -17.35 -2.38
N LEU A 223 7.74 -17.76 -1.14
CA LEU A 223 9.11 -17.79 -0.60
C LEU A 223 9.98 -18.77 -1.37
N LYS A 224 9.42 -19.92 -1.76
CA LYS A 224 10.15 -20.91 -2.57
C LYS A 224 10.45 -20.34 -3.96
N LEU A 225 9.49 -19.64 -4.56
CA LEU A 225 9.70 -18.94 -5.82
C LEU A 225 10.85 -17.94 -5.68
N PHE A 226 10.89 -17.18 -4.59
CA PHE A 226 11.92 -16.17 -4.41
C PHE A 226 13.30 -16.75 -4.17
N GLU A 227 13.42 -18.00 -3.74
CA GLU A 227 14.71 -18.67 -3.75
C GLU A 227 15.26 -18.74 -5.19
N LYS A 228 14.40 -19.07 -6.15
CA LYS A 228 14.76 -19.10 -7.57
C LYS A 228 15.04 -17.71 -8.12
N VAL A 229 14.21 -16.74 -7.74
CA VAL A 229 14.37 -15.35 -8.19
C VAL A 229 15.73 -14.80 -7.77
N VAL A 230 16.13 -15.04 -6.52
CA VAL A 230 17.42 -14.58 -6.01
C VAL A 230 18.56 -15.24 -6.77
N LEU A 231 18.48 -16.55 -7.02
CA LEU A 231 19.51 -17.25 -7.80
C LEU A 231 19.60 -16.69 -9.22
N ASN A 232 18.46 -16.40 -9.85
CA ASN A 232 18.46 -15.80 -11.19
C ASN A 232 19.13 -14.43 -11.19
N ALA A 233 18.84 -13.62 -10.18
CA ALA A 233 19.44 -12.29 -10.06
C ALA A 233 20.96 -12.38 -9.86
N GLU A 234 21.42 -13.35 -9.08
CA GLU A 234 22.84 -13.53 -8.82
C GLU A 234 23.60 -14.01 -10.05
N LYS A 235 22.96 -14.80 -10.91
CA LYS A 235 23.56 -15.25 -12.17
C LYS A 235 23.74 -14.13 -13.18
N THR A 236 22.91 -13.11 -13.09
CA THR A 236 23.00 -11.94 -13.96
C THR A 236 24.13 -11.05 -13.44
N ASN A 237 25.17 -10.84 -14.25
CA ASN A 237 26.27 -9.98 -13.86
C ASN A 237 26.04 -8.56 -14.33
N PRO A 238 25.58 -7.66 -13.45
CA PRO A 238 25.22 -6.31 -13.86
C PRO A 238 26.42 -5.43 -14.17
N SER A 239 27.64 -5.88 -13.86
CA SER A 239 28.85 -5.07 -14.05
C SER A 239 29.23 -4.91 -15.52
N GLU A 240 28.71 -5.74 -16.41
CA GLU A 240 29.20 -5.79 -17.78
C GLU A 240 28.34 -5.04 -18.80
N THR A 241 27.03 -4.97 -18.63
CA THR A 241 26.18 -4.49 -19.73
C THR A 241 25.06 -3.54 -19.34
N THR A 242 24.61 -3.53 -18.11
CA THR A 242 23.44 -2.74 -17.71
C THR A 242 23.61 -2.22 -16.30
N SER A 243 22.89 -1.18 -15.98
CA SER A 243 22.79 -0.69 -14.61
C SER A 243 22.14 -1.74 -13.73
N LYS A 244 22.53 -1.76 -12.46
CA LYS A 244 21.94 -2.66 -11.47
C LYS A 244 20.46 -2.34 -11.28
N THR A 245 19.66 -3.39 -11.11
CA THR A 245 18.24 -3.23 -10.75
C THR A 245 18.10 -2.93 -9.26
N LEU A 246 16.89 -2.56 -8.86
CA LEU A 246 16.63 -2.35 -7.44
C LEU A 246 16.83 -3.64 -6.64
N LEU A 247 16.49 -4.80 -7.21
CA LEU A 247 16.75 -6.08 -6.56
C LEU A 247 18.26 -6.30 -6.34
N HIS A 248 19.09 -5.99 -7.33
CA HIS A 248 20.54 -6.11 -7.15
C HIS A 248 21.03 -5.22 -5.99
N HIS A 249 20.53 -4.01 -5.91
CA HIS A 249 20.89 -3.11 -4.79
C HIS A 249 20.43 -3.65 -3.44
N LEU A 250 19.23 -4.24 -3.41
CA LEU A 250 18.75 -4.90 -2.21
C LEU A 250 19.72 -6.01 -1.76
N LEU A 251 20.10 -6.88 -2.70
CA LEU A 251 20.99 -8.00 -2.38
C LEU A 251 22.37 -7.53 -1.93
N ASP A 252 22.88 -6.46 -2.54
CA ASP A 252 24.19 -5.91 -2.17
C ASP A 252 24.20 -5.31 -0.75
N ASN A 253 23.06 -4.85 -0.26
CA ASN A 253 22.97 -4.15 1.02
C ASN A 253 22.41 -5.02 2.15
N LEU A 254 22.01 -6.24 1.84
CA LEU A 254 21.39 -7.13 2.82
C LEU A 254 22.45 -7.88 3.62
N GLN A 255 22.32 -7.86 4.95
CA GLN A 255 23.13 -8.71 5.81
C GLN A 255 22.35 -10.00 6.08
N GLY A 256 22.98 -11.12 5.74
CA GLY A 256 22.32 -12.42 5.87
C GLY A 256 21.73 -12.89 4.54
N ARG A 257 22.56 -13.57 3.74
CA ARG A 257 22.17 -14.03 2.41
C ARG A 257 20.91 -14.91 2.43
N HIS A 258 20.74 -15.69 3.50
CA HIS A 258 19.59 -16.58 3.64
C HIS A 258 18.26 -15.81 3.77
N LEU A 259 18.30 -14.52 4.06
CA LEU A 259 17.10 -13.67 4.16
C LEU A 259 16.68 -13.07 2.82
N ALA A 260 17.49 -13.28 1.76
CA ALA A 260 17.22 -12.64 0.47
C ALA A 260 15.85 -13.00 -0.11
N PRO A 261 15.39 -14.26 -0.07
CA PRO A 261 14.03 -14.54 -0.57
C PRO A 261 12.94 -13.78 0.19
N SER A 262 13.06 -13.67 1.50
CA SER A 262 12.09 -12.96 2.33
C SER A 262 12.03 -11.47 1.97
N TYR A 263 13.19 -10.84 1.87
CA TYR A 263 13.23 -9.41 1.51
C TYR A 263 12.83 -9.18 0.05
N GLY A 264 13.12 -10.13 -0.82
CA GLY A 264 12.65 -10.09 -2.20
C GLY A 264 11.13 -10.11 -2.28
N LEU A 265 10.50 -11.00 -1.52
CA LEU A 265 9.04 -11.07 -1.47
C LEU A 265 8.45 -9.79 -0.89
N LEU A 266 9.06 -9.26 0.17
CA LEU A 266 8.61 -8.00 0.78
C LEU A 266 8.68 -6.85 -0.23
N MET A 267 9.77 -6.78 -1.02
CA MET A 267 9.92 -5.76 -2.04
C MET A 267 8.87 -5.93 -3.15
N LEU A 268 8.59 -7.16 -3.55
CA LEU A 268 7.54 -7.42 -4.53
C LEU A 268 6.19 -6.92 -4.01
N TRP A 269 5.83 -7.30 -2.79
CA TRP A 269 4.56 -6.89 -2.22
C TRP A 269 4.47 -5.37 -2.15
N ALA A 270 5.52 -4.72 -1.65
CA ALA A 270 5.53 -3.26 -1.51
C ALA A 270 5.38 -2.54 -2.84
N SER A 271 5.93 -3.13 -3.92
CA SER A 271 5.89 -2.49 -5.24
C SER A 271 4.56 -2.69 -5.97
N GLN A 272 3.73 -3.65 -5.54
CA GLN A 272 2.50 -4.01 -6.27
C GLN A 272 1.23 -3.70 -5.50
N ALA A 273 1.23 -3.91 -4.18
CA ALA A 273 -0.01 -3.99 -3.42
C ALA A 273 -0.81 -2.69 -3.39
N ASN A 274 -0.15 -1.55 -3.46
CA ASN A 274 -0.83 -0.26 -3.40
C ASN A 274 -0.94 0.42 -4.76
N ALA A 275 0.15 0.41 -5.53
CA ALA A 275 0.18 1.17 -6.79
C ALA A 275 -0.78 0.61 -7.84
N VAL A 276 -0.87 -0.71 -7.95
CA VAL A 276 -1.73 -1.31 -8.97
C VAL A 276 -3.21 -0.99 -8.70
N PRO A 277 -3.73 -1.16 -7.48
CA PRO A 277 -5.12 -0.72 -7.23
C PRO A 277 -5.34 0.77 -7.44
N ILE A 278 -4.38 1.62 -7.12
CA ILE A 278 -4.54 3.05 -7.36
C ILE A 278 -4.58 3.34 -8.86
N ALA A 279 -3.80 2.65 -9.67
CA ALA A 279 -3.88 2.79 -11.12
C ALA A 279 -5.29 2.43 -11.61
N PHE A 280 -5.85 1.35 -11.08
CA PHE A 280 -7.24 0.98 -11.37
C PHE A 280 -8.21 2.11 -11.01
N TRP A 281 -8.14 2.61 -9.76
CA TRP A 281 -9.08 3.65 -9.32
C TRP A 281 -8.91 4.93 -10.11
N THR A 282 -7.69 5.30 -10.45
CA THR A 282 -7.43 6.51 -11.22
C THR A 282 -8.12 6.43 -12.58
N VAL A 283 -7.91 5.32 -13.30
CA VAL A 283 -8.55 5.13 -14.61
C VAL A 283 -10.07 5.05 -14.46
N ALA A 284 -10.56 4.32 -13.46
CA ALA A 284 -12.00 4.18 -13.24
C ALA A 284 -12.67 5.54 -12.99
N PHE A 285 -12.06 6.37 -12.13
CA PHE A 285 -12.59 7.70 -11.85
C PHE A 285 -12.55 8.58 -13.10
N ILE A 286 -11.45 8.56 -13.86
CA ILE A 286 -11.33 9.36 -15.07
C ILE A 286 -12.42 8.98 -16.08
N LEU A 287 -12.58 7.67 -16.32
CA LEU A 287 -13.54 7.19 -17.31
C LEU A 287 -15.00 7.46 -16.91
N SER A 288 -15.26 7.55 -15.60
CA SER A 288 -16.63 7.77 -15.11
C SER A 288 -16.98 9.27 -14.98
N HIS A 289 -16.04 10.17 -15.29
CA HIS A 289 -16.26 11.62 -15.24
C HIS A 289 -15.97 12.19 -16.62
N PRO A 290 -16.98 12.30 -17.51
CA PRO A 290 -16.73 12.71 -18.91
C PRO A 290 -15.97 14.01 -19.08
N SER A 291 -16.20 15.02 -18.24
CA SER A 291 -15.48 16.29 -18.36
C SER A 291 -14.00 16.14 -18.01
N ILE A 292 -13.69 15.29 -17.04
CA ILE A 292 -12.29 15.01 -16.65
C ILE A 292 -11.61 14.23 -17.78
N TYR A 293 -12.29 13.21 -18.31
CA TYR A 293 -11.76 12.42 -19.40
C TYR A 293 -11.44 13.30 -20.62
N LYS A 294 -12.40 14.18 -20.99
CA LYS A 294 -12.21 15.10 -22.11
C LYS A 294 -10.97 15.97 -21.91
N ARG A 295 -10.83 16.57 -20.73
CA ARG A 295 -9.69 17.42 -20.40
C ARG A 295 -8.37 16.66 -20.51
N ILE A 296 -8.34 15.43 -20.02
CA ILE A 296 -7.13 14.60 -20.10
C ILE A 296 -6.78 14.31 -21.56
N MET A 297 -7.75 13.97 -22.39
CA MET A 297 -7.48 13.69 -23.80
C MET A 297 -6.99 14.93 -24.52
N GLU A 298 -7.51 16.11 -24.18
CA GLU A 298 -7.01 17.39 -24.74
C GLU A 298 -5.56 17.64 -24.31
N ASP A 299 -5.25 17.40 -23.03
CA ASP A 299 -3.89 17.56 -22.53
C ASP A 299 -2.91 16.60 -23.24
N LEU A 300 -3.31 15.34 -23.41
CA LEU A 300 -2.48 14.36 -24.11
C LEU A 300 -2.23 14.76 -25.55
N ALA A 301 -3.27 15.26 -26.23
CA ALA A 301 -3.12 15.73 -27.61
C ALA A 301 -2.17 16.90 -27.71
N SER A 302 -2.17 17.80 -26.72
CA SER A 302 -1.29 18.97 -26.76
C SER A 302 0.18 18.61 -26.60
N VAL A 303 0.48 17.49 -25.91
CA VAL A 303 1.87 17.07 -25.68
C VAL A 303 2.33 16.07 -26.74
N PHE A 304 1.48 15.11 -27.13
CA PHE A 304 1.86 13.98 -27.99
C PHE A 304 1.20 13.98 -29.36
N GLY A 305 0.29 14.90 -29.62
CA GLY A 305 -0.52 14.87 -30.83
C GLY A 305 -1.77 14.02 -30.64
N LYS A 306 -2.56 13.89 -31.70
CA LYS A 306 -3.83 13.15 -31.67
C LYS A 306 -3.60 11.73 -31.13
N ALA A 307 -4.39 11.34 -30.15
CA ALA A 307 -4.31 10.00 -29.58
C ALA A 307 -4.60 8.93 -30.65
N GLY A 308 -3.83 7.86 -30.61
CA GLY A 308 -3.92 6.81 -31.60
C GLY A 308 -3.22 5.55 -31.12
N ARG A 309 -3.09 4.59 -32.02
CA ARG A 309 -2.49 3.30 -31.68
C ARG A 309 -0.96 3.31 -31.76
N ASP A 310 -0.39 4.34 -32.33
CA ASP A 310 1.06 4.43 -32.45
C ASP A 310 1.69 4.54 -31.05
N LYS A 311 2.84 3.91 -30.90
CA LYS A 311 3.58 3.98 -29.63
C LYS A 311 4.19 5.35 -29.47
N ILE A 312 3.98 5.94 -28.30
CA ILE A 312 4.64 7.18 -27.92
C ILE A 312 5.70 6.89 -26.87
N GLU A 313 6.74 7.67 -26.89
CA GLU A 313 7.74 7.62 -25.81
C GLU A 313 7.40 8.74 -24.84
N VAL A 314 7.31 8.40 -23.57
CA VAL A 314 6.93 9.33 -22.51
C VAL A 314 8.08 9.44 -21.53
N SER A 315 8.59 10.65 -21.37
CA SER A 315 9.67 10.95 -20.43
C SER A 315 9.11 11.56 -19.14
N GLY A 316 9.97 11.67 -18.14
CA GLY A 316 9.60 12.40 -16.91
C GLY A 316 9.26 13.85 -17.20
N ASP A 317 9.94 14.47 -18.16
CA ASP A 317 9.65 15.85 -18.54
C ASP A 317 8.27 15.97 -19.20
N ASP A 318 7.88 14.98 -20.00
CA ASP A 318 6.52 14.93 -20.55
C ASP A 318 5.47 14.86 -19.46
N LEU A 319 5.72 14.04 -18.44
CA LEU A 319 4.78 13.91 -17.32
C LEU A 319 4.63 15.22 -16.55
N LYS A 320 5.71 16.00 -16.45
CA LYS A 320 5.64 17.33 -15.82
C LYS A 320 4.76 18.31 -16.59
N GLN A 321 4.57 18.07 -17.89
CA GLN A 321 3.67 18.88 -18.72
C GLN A 321 2.22 18.46 -18.60
N LEU A 322 1.94 17.41 -17.80
CA LEU A 322 0.61 16.84 -17.63
C LEU A 322 0.21 16.85 -16.14
N PRO A 323 0.19 18.04 -15.51
CA PRO A 323 -0.10 18.08 -14.06
C PRO A 323 -1.46 17.57 -13.69
N PHE A 324 -2.47 17.70 -14.57
CA PHE A 324 -3.82 17.27 -14.24
C PHE A 324 -3.90 15.75 -14.00
N ILE A 325 -3.13 14.97 -14.75
CA ILE A 325 -3.08 13.50 -14.54
C ILE A 325 -2.49 13.19 -13.16
N LYS A 326 -1.47 13.94 -12.76
CA LYS A 326 -0.92 13.80 -11.40
C LYS A 326 -1.99 14.12 -10.35
N TRP A 327 -2.75 15.19 -10.56
CA TRP A 327 -3.82 15.54 -9.63
C TRP A 327 -4.88 14.44 -9.55
N CYS A 328 -5.22 13.82 -10.68
CA CYS A 328 -6.15 12.68 -10.68
C CYS A 328 -5.59 11.51 -9.87
N THR A 329 -4.31 11.23 -10.01
CA THR A 329 -3.64 10.16 -9.25
C THR A 329 -3.69 10.45 -7.76
N LEU A 330 -3.33 11.67 -7.36
CA LEU A 330 -3.34 12.07 -5.96
C LEU A 330 -4.75 12.01 -5.37
N GLU A 331 -5.74 12.40 -6.16
CA GLU A 331 -7.13 12.37 -5.71
C GLU A 331 -7.62 10.93 -5.51
N ALA A 332 -7.22 10.02 -6.40
CA ALA A 332 -7.53 8.60 -6.23
C ALA A 332 -6.86 8.03 -4.97
N ILE A 333 -5.61 8.41 -4.72
CA ILE A 333 -4.90 8.00 -3.49
C ILE A 333 -5.64 8.52 -2.26
N ARG A 334 -6.03 9.80 -2.27
CA ARG A 334 -6.75 10.39 -1.14
C ARG A 334 -8.03 9.61 -0.81
N LEU A 335 -8.77 9.22 -1.84
CA LEU A 335 -10.07 8.57 -1.66
C LEU A 335 -9.97 7.07 -1.37
N ARG A 336 -8.92 6.39 -1.84
CA ARG A 336 -8.87 4.92 -1.78
C ARG A 336 -7.71 4.31 -1.03
N SER A 337 -6.82 5.14 -0.46
CA SER A 337 -5.72 4.64 0.36
C SER A 337 -5.93 5.07 1.82
N PRO A 338 -6.55 4.20 2.64
CA PRO A 338 -6.71 4.52 4.06
C PRO A 338 -5.39 4.63 4.81
N GLY A 339 -4.41 3.83 4.44
CA GLY A 339 -3.01 4.04 4.79
C GLY A 339 -2.65 4.17 6.25
N ALA A 340 -3.36 3.45 7.14
CA ALA A 340 -3.09 3.55 8.56
C ALA A 340 -1.62 3.31 8.87
N ILE A 341 -1.05 4.17 9.71
CA ILE A 341 0.36 4.10 10.09
C ILE A 341 0.44 3.77 11.57
N THR A 342 1.29 2.80 11.92
CA THR A 342 1.40 2.35 13.30
C THR A 342 2.78 2.67 13.87
N LYS A 343 2.81 3.17 15.10
CA LYS A 343 4.03 3.33 15.88
C LYS A 343 3.79 2.78 17.29
N LYS A 344 4.79 2.17 17.87
CA LYS A 344 4.68 1.68 19.24
C LYS A 344 4.99 2.80 20.23
N VAL A 345 4.19 2.93 21.26
CA VAL A 345 4.42 3.89 22.33
C VAL A 345 5.49 3.31 23.25
N VAL A 346 6.69 3.89 23.25
CA VAL A 346 7.81 3.42 24.06
C VAL A 346 7.75 3.99 25.47
N ASN A 347 7.48 5.29 25.57
CA ASN A 347 7.22 5.97 26.85
C ASN A 347 5.85 6.63 26.77
N PRO A 348 5.12 6.74 27.88
CA PRO A 348 3.79 7.37 27.84
C PRO A 348 3.85 8.74 27.18
N ILE A 349 2.88 9.02 26.31
CA ILE A 349 2.81 10.32 25.65
C ILE A 349 1.44 10.96 25.88
N ARG A 350 1.42 12.28 25.73
CA ARG A 350 0.19 13.03 25.84
C ARG A 350 -0.24 13.47 24.45
N ILE A 351 -1.49 13.13 24.09
CA ILE A 351 -2.09 13.56 22.83
C ILE A 351 -3.41 14.25 23.18
N GLN A 352 -3.47 15.56 22.91
CA GLN A 352 -4.59 16.38 23.35
C GLN A 352 -4.80 16.21 24.85
N ASN A 353 -5.96 15.79 25.29
CA ASN A 353 -6.27 15.65 26.71
C ASN A 353 -6.02 14.26 27.26
N PHE A 354 -5.47 13.37 26.44
CA PHE A 354 -5.31 11.96 26.81
C PHE A 354 -3.86 11.60 27.05
N SER A 355 -3.63 10.73 28.02
CA SER A 355 -2.35 10.09 28.26
C SER A 355 -2.41 8.69 27.66
N VAL A 356 -1.51 8.40 26.72
CA VAL A 356 -1.45 7.10 26.06
C VAL A 356 -0.31 6.30 26.69
N PRO A 357 -0.60 5.13 27.28
CA PRO A 357 0.42 4.40 28.01
C PRO A 357 1.45 3.74 27.11
N ALA A 358 2.62 3.47 27.67
CA ALA A 358 3.66 2.69 27.02
C ALA A 358 3.10 1.31 26.68
N GLY A 359 3.52 0.78 25.55
CA GLY A 359 3.09 -0.52 25.07
C GLY A 359 1.93 -0.49 24.09
N ASP A 360 1.17 0.60 24.05
CA ASP A 360 0.10 0.74 23.06
C ASP A 360 0.68 0.82 21.66
N MET A 361 -0.09 0.32 20.70
CA MET A 361 0.16 0.60 19.28
C MET A 361 -0.66 1.84 18.92
N LEU A 362 0.04 2.94 18.62
CA LEU A 362 -0.63 4.18 18.24
C LEU A 362 -0.78 4.19 16.73
N MET A 363 -2.00 4.36 16.26
CA MET A 363 -2.32 4.30 14.83
C MET A 363 -2.87 5.65 14.37
N LEU A 364 -2.21 6.25 13.41
CA LEU A 364 -2.74 7.41 12.72
C LEU A 364 -3.61 6.92 11.57
N SER A 365 -4.79 7.51 11.41
CA SER A 365 -5.70 7.11 10.34
C SER A 365 -5.77 8.20 9.27
N PRO A 366 -5.03 8.06 8.18
CA PRO A 366 -5.15 8.99 7.05
C PRO A 366 -6.56 9.02 6.47
N TYR A 367 -7.27 7.94 6.53
CA TYR A 367 -8.67 7.90 6.08
C TYR A 367 -9.49 9.07 6.64
N UNK A 368 -9.30 9.31 7.84
CA UNK A 368 -9.95 10.29 8.45
C UNK A 368 -9.46 11.58 8.14
N LEU A 369 -8.25 11.72 8.07
CA LEU A 369 -7.58 12.99 7.73
C LEU A 369 -7.91 13.41 6.31
N HIS A 370 -7.88 12.47 5.38
CA HIS A 370 -8.12 12.74 3.96
C HIS A 370 -9.56 13.11 3.66
N ARG A 371 -10.46 12.93 4.63
CA ARG A 371 -11.86 13.29 4.49
C ARG A 371 -12.27 14.47 5.39
N ASN A 372 -11.30 15.15 5.96
CA ASN A 372 -11.55 16.34 6.77
C ASN A 372 -11.94 17.49 5.86
N PRO A 373 -13.19 18.00 5.94
CA PRO A 373 -13.65 19.04 5.03
C PRO A 373 -12.92 20.38 5.19
N LYS A 374 -12.23 20.58 6.31
CA LYS A 374 -11.38 21.76 6.50
C LYS A 374 -10.29 21.84 5.43
N TYR A 375 -9.72 20.71 5.05
CA TYR A 375 -8.64 20.63 4.06
C TYR A 375 -9.13 20.15 2.70
N PHE A 376 -10.18 19.33 2.69
CA PHE A 376 -10.71 18.73 1.46
C PHE A 376 -12.22 18.96 1.39
N PRO A 377 -12.64 20.16 0.96
CA PRO A 377 -14.08 20.43 0.82
C PRO A 377 -14.74 19.41 -0.11
N ASP A 378 -15.99 19.04 0.18
CA ASP A 378 -16.70 17.97 -0.53
C ASP A 378 -15.86 16.68 -0.53
N PRO A 379 -15.52 16.17 0.66
CA PRO A 379 -14.46 15.18 0.77
C PRO A 379 -14.72 13.84 0.07
N GLU A 380 -15.98 13.50 -0.19
CA GLU A 380 -16.30 12.24 -0.87
C GLU A 380 -16.30 12.36 -2.39
N MET A 381 -16.12 13.57 -2.92
CA MET A 381 -16.15 13.80 -4.37
C MET A 381 -14.75 13.73 -4.96
N PHE A 382 -14.67 13.18 -6.18
CA PHE A 382 -13.43 13.12 -6.94
C PHE A 382 -13.21 14.47 -7.62
N LYS A 383 -12.36 15.31 -7.04
CA LYS A 383 -12.13 16.69 -7.49
C LYS A 383 -10.63 16.94 -7.68
N PRO A 384 -10.06 16.53 -8.82
CA PRO A 384 -8.61 16.69 -9.02
C PRO A 384 -8.12 18.14 -8.93
N ASP A 385 -8.95 19.12 -9.28
CA ASP A 385 -8.54 20.53 -9.25
C ASP A 385 -8.17 21.03 -7.85
N ARG A 386 -8.59 20.31 -6.79
CA ARG A 386 -8.17 20.71 -5.44
C ARG A 386 -6.64 20.70 -5.29
N TRP A 387 -5.96 19.90 -6.10
CA TRP A 387 -4.50 19.77 -6.05
C TRP A 387 -3.77 20.88 -6.78
N LYS A 388 -4.48 21.72 -7.50
CA LYS A 388 -3.88 22.83 -8.27
C LYS A 388 -3.07 23.77 -7.38
N GLU A 389 -3.55 24.06 -6.18
CA GLU A 389 -2.91 24.98 -5.27
C GLU A 389 -1.79 24.33 -4.44
N ALA A 390 -1.65 23.00 -4.51
CA ALA A 390 -0.65 22.29 -3.75
C ALA A 390 0.69 22.33 -4.47
N ASN A 391 1.71 22.86 -3.80
CA ASN A 391 3.07 22.85 -4.33
C ASN A 391 3.72 21.54 -3.93
N LEU A 392 3.51 20.51 -4.76
CA LEU A 392 3.97 19.15 -4.45
C LEU A 392 5.48 18.99 -4.64
N GLU A 393 6.15 19.93 -5.28
CA GLU A 393 7.61 19.90 -5.38
C GLU A 393 8.26 20.42 -4.11
N LYS A 394 7.66 21.42 -3.50
CA LYS A 394 8.18 22.08 -2.31
C LYS A 394 7.58 21.49 -1.04
N ASN A 395 6.27 21.27 -1.05
CA ASN A 395 5.54 20.67 0.07
C ASN A 395 4.89 19.41 -0.47
N ALA A 396 5.74 18.44 -0.80
CA ALA A 396 5.35 17.26 -1.58
C ALA A 396 4.08 16.59 -1.06
N PHE A 397 3.92 16.62 0.25
CA PHE A 397 2.75 16.03 0.86
C PHE A 397 2.29 16.99 1.95
N LEU A 398 1.12 17.56 1.74
CA LEU A 398 0.53 18.54 2.66
C LEU A 398 0.41 17.93 4.06
N ASP A 399 0.36 18.78 5.05
CA ASP A 399 0.25 18.34 6.46
C ASP A 399 -0.93 17.41 6.70
N CYS A 400 -1.98 17.53 5.90
CA CYS A 400 -3.18 16.72 6.02
C CYS A 400 -3.27 15.59 4.98
N PHE A 401 -2.26 15.48 4.08
CA PHE A 401 -2.21 14.39 3.10
C PHE A 401 -1.00 13.51 3.42
N VAL A 402 -1.29 12.43 4.11
CA VAL A 402 -0.26 11.57 4.70
C VAL A 402 -0.33 10.13 4.17
N ALA A 403 -0.76 9.98 2.92
CA ALA A 403 -0.92 8.66 2.31
C ALA A 403 0.38 7.86 2.27
N PHE A 404 1.52 8.54 2.18
CA PHE A 404 2.84 7.92 2.16
C PHE A 404 3.56 8.01 3.49
N GLY A 405 2.83 8.32 4.55
CA GLY A 405 3.44 8.56 5.85
C GLY A 405 4.05 9.95 5.94
N GLY A 406 4.87 10.15 6.94
CA GLY A 406 5.53 11.43 7.16
C GLY A 406 6.75 11.24 8.05
N GLY A 407 7.55 12.30 8.14
CA GLY A 407 8.76 12.25 8.94
C GLY A 407 9.82 11.36 8.34
N LYS A 408 10.67 10.83 9.17
CA LYS A 408 11.85 10.07 8.72
C LYS A 408 11.52 8.69 8.14
N HIS A 409 10.30 8.20 8.34
CA HIS A 409 9.89 6.88 7.82
C HIS A 409 8.89 7.00 6.66
N GLN A 410 8.87 8.13 5.99
CA GLN A 410 8.01 8.33 4.81
C GLN A 410 8.36 7.30 3.73
N CYS A 411 7.36 6.87 2.97
CA CYS A 411 7.55 5.83 1.95
C CYS A 411 8.69 6.19 0.98
N PRO A 412 9.73 5.37 0.88
CA PRO A 412 10.85 5.70 -0.01
C PRO A 412 10.51 5.51 -1.49
N GLY A 413 9.43 4.80 -1.80
CA GLY A 413 9.01 4.57 -3.19
C GLY A 413 7.92 5.51 -3.68
N ARG A 414 7.59 6.56 -2.92
CA ARG A 414 6.45 7.41 -3.27
C ARG A 414 6.60 8.10 -4.62
N TRP A 415 7.79 8.53 -4.96
CA TRP A 415 8.03 9.21 -6.23
C TRP A 415 7.88 8.25 -7.41
N PHE A 416 8.43 7.03 -7.24
CA PHE A 416 8.27 5.99 -8.25
C PHE A 416 6.79 5.60 -8.41
N ALA A 417 6.08 5.43 -7.29
CA ALA A 417 4.67 5.03 -7.33
C ALA A 417 3.82 6.04 -8.09
N ILE A 418 4.00 7.34 -7.81
CA ILE A 418 3.25 8.37 -8.52
C ILE A 418 3.61 8.36 -10.01
N MET A 419 4.90 8.25 -10.31
CA MET A 419 5.37 8.23 -11.70
C MET A 419 4.79 7.02 -12.47
N GLU A 420 4.84 5.83 -11.88
CA GLU A 420 4.38 4.62 -12.58
C GLU A 420 2.88 4.69 -12.89
N ILE A 421 2.11 5.25 -11.96
CA ILE A 421 0.66 5.38 -12.17
C ILE A 421 0.39 6.41 -13.28
N GLN A 422 1.06 7.56 -13.22
CA GLN A 422 0.92 8.57 -14.27
C GLN A 422 1.26 8.01 -15.64
N LEU A 423 2.38 7.31 -15.73
CA LEU A 423 2.86 6.74 -16.98
C LEU A 423 1.85 5.72 -17.53
N PHE A 424 1.37 4.85 -16.67
CA PHE A 424 0.37 3.86 -17.08
C PHE A 424 -0.91 4.54 -17.60
N VAL A 425 -1.41 5.54 -16.86
CA VAL A 425 -2.63 6.25 -17.26
C VAL A 425 -2.46 6.90 -18.62
N VAL A 426 -1.33 7.60 -18.83
CA VAL A 426 -1.03 8.25 -20.10
C VAL A 426 -1.07 7.24 -21.25
N LEU A 427 -0.30 6.17 -21.12
CA LEU A 427 -0.17 5.20 -22.22
C LEU A 427 -1.48 4.45 -22.48
N PHE A 428 -2.21 4.11 -21.43
CA PHE A 428 -3.42 3.33 -21.51
C PHE A 428 -4.55 4.14 -22.21
N LEU A 429 -4.73 5.39 -21.80
CA LEU A 429 -5.74 6.26 -22.39
C LEU A 429 -5.37 6.73 -23.79
N TYR A 430 -4.07 6.90 -24.06
CA TYR A 430 -3.62 7.31 -25.39
C TYR A 430 -3.87 6.22 -26.42
N LYS A 431 -3.71 4.96 -26.03
CA LYS A 431 -3.80 3.81 -26.96
C LYS A 431 -5.23 3.34 -27.17
N TYR A 432 -6.04 3.30 -26.11
CA TYR A 432 -7.35 2.67 -26.13
C TYR A 432 -8.46 3.68 -25.85
N GLU A 433 -9.61 3.42 -26.48
CA GLU A 433 -10.86 4.03 -26.06
C GLU A 433 -11.73 2.98 -25.38
N PHE A 434 -12.58 3.42 -24.45
CA PHE A 434 -13.30 2.54 -23.55
C PHE A 434 -14.80 2.83 -23.57
N VAL A 435 -15.59 1.77 -23.44
CA VAL A 435 -17.03 1.87 -23.17
C VAL A 435 -17.26 1.16 -21.82
N LEU A 436 -17.87 1.86 -20.87
CA LEU A 436 -18.13 1.31 -19.54
C LEU A 436 -19.39 0.45 -19.59
N LEU A 437 -19.30 -0.77 -19.06
CA LEU A 437 -20.42 -1.71 -19.00
C LEU A 437 -21.03 -1.75 -17.59
N ASP A 438 -20.33 -1.25 -16.60
CA ASP A 438 -20.78 -1.20 -15.20
C ASP A 438 -20.57 0.20 -14.66
N SER A 439 -21.24 0.52 -13.56
CA SER A 439 -20.90 1.72 -12.78
C SER A 439 -19.68 1.44 -11.92
N VAL A 440 -19.00 2.51 -11.48
CA VAL A 440 -17.81 2.39 -10.65
C VAL A 440 -18.16 1.59 -9.39
N PRO A 441 -17.40 0.53 -9.08
CA PRO A 441 -17.71 -0.28 -7.91
C PRO A 441 -17.44 0.46 -6.61
N LYS A 442 -18.12 0.03 -5.56
CA LYS A 442 -17.79 0.49 -4.22
C LYS A 442 -16.47 -0.13 -3.79
N GLU A 443 -15.79 0.56 -2.92
CA GLU A 443 -14.55 0.08 -2.33
C GLU A 443 -14.83 -0.91 -1.21
N SER A 444 -13.98 -1.92 -1.10
CA SER A 444 -14.05 -2.88 -0.02
C SER A 444 -13.67 -2.20 1.30
N PRO A 445 -14.43 -2.42 2.37
CA PRO A 445 -14.11 -1.81 3.67
C PRO A 445 -13.04 -2.57 4.44
N LEU A 446 -12.48 -3.64 3.88
CA LEU A 446 -11.61 -4.54 4.63
C LEU A 446 -10.19 -4.02 4.84
N HIS A 447 -9.70 -3.16 3.94
CA HIS A 447 -8.32 -2.69 4.04
C HIS A 447 -8.23 -1.43 4.90
N LEU A 448 -7.37 -1.49 5.90
CA LEU A 448 -7.08 -0.38 6.81
C LEU A 448 -5.71 0.22 6.51
N VAL A 449 -4.73 -0.62 6.19
CA VAL A 449 -3.36 -0.21 5.92
C VAL A 449 -3.12 -0.04 4.42
N GLY A 450 -3.55 -1.01 3.64
CA GLY A 450 -3.36 -1.00 2.19
C GLY A 450 -4.45 -0.27 1.44
N THR A 451 -4.26 -0.17 0.13
CA THR A 451 -5.26 0.43 -0.76
C THR A 451 -6.50 -0.44 -0.85
N GLN A 452 -7.66 0.18 -0.84
CA GLN A 452 -8.93 -0.52 -0.94
C GLN A 452 -9.10 -1.15 -2.31
N GLN A 453 -9.62 -2.37 -2.33
CA GLN A 453 -9.94 -3.09 -3.57
C GLN A 453 -11.41 -2.82 -3.94
N PRO A 454 -11.77 -2.91 -5.22
CA PRO A 454 -13.20 -2.81 -5.60
C PRO A 454 -13.96 -4.05 -5.11
N MET A 455 -15.21 -3.84 -4.70
CA MET A 455 -16.07 -4.94 -4.22
C MET A 455 -16.60 -5.82 -5.35
N THR A 456 -16.75 -5.25 -6.54
CA THR A 456 -17.34 -5.94 -7.69
C THR A 456 -16.52 -5.64 -8.93
N PRO A 457 -16.64 -6.47 -9.99
CA PRO A 457 -15.96 -6.17 -11.24
C PRO A 457 -16.44 -4.84 -11.85
N PHE A 458 -15.55 -4.20 -12.60
CA PHE A 458 -15.84 -3.00 -13.37
C PHE A 458 -15.54 -3.33 -14.83
N ARG A 459 -16.53 -3.89 -15.53
CA ARG A 459 -16.32 -4.36 -16.88
C ARG A 459 -16.29 -3.20 -17.86
N VAL A 460 -15.37 -3.29 -18.81
CA VAL A 460 -15.22 -2.31 -19.88
C VAL A 460 -15.02 -3.03 -21.21
N GLN A 461 -15.42 -2.38 -22.29
CA GLN A 461 -14.99 -2.74 -23.64
C GLN A 461 -13.87 -1.78 -24.01
N TYR A 462 -12.83 -2.29 -24.63
CA TYR A 462 -11.72 -1.46 -25.08
C TYR A 462 -11.35 -1.78 -26.51
N LYS A 463 -10.89 -0.76 -27.24
CA LYS A 463 -10.36 -0.97 -28.58
C LYS A 463 -9.30 0.09 -28.88
N HIS A 464 -8.35 -0.28 -29.75
CA HIS A 464 -7.35 0.68 -30.25
C HIS A 464 -8.04 1.86 -30.89
N ARG A 465 -7.48 3.05 -30.66
CA ARG A 465 -7.92 4.25 -31.38
C ARG A 465 -7.51 4.14 -32.84
N GLU A 466 -8.30 4.75 -33.76
CA GLU A 466 -8.03 4.78 -35.20
C GLU A 466 -7.07 5.91 -35.57
#